data_8fa0f12086f91927ac7e4a38b9d377c2
#
_entry.id   8fa0f12086f91927ac7e4a38b9d377c2
#
_cell.length_a   1.000
_cell.length_b   1.000
_cell.length_c   1.000
_cell.angle_alpha   90.00
_cell.angle_beta   90.00
_cell.angle_gamma   90.00
#
_symmetry.space_group_name_H-M   'P 1'
#
loop_
_entity.id
_entity.type
_entity.pdbx_description
1 polymer ?
#
loop_
_entity_poly.entity_id
_entity_poly.type
_entity_poly.pdbx_seq_one_letter_code
_entity_poly.pdbx_strand_id
1 'polypeptide(L)'
;MAIVTNIQNKSKKTPQFNDIKNWYNQNLAPDAVDFFDQRVYENVYHKGKWAGIFQCTGRGSQNFFMRGKPRSIVDIATLTSIYRPGPLAAKVDDLYVDARNGKQFDWGDQRVNKILEKTNGLLIFQEQMLQLAHEVGGFPLDECDKLRKAIMKRTIGGGEEAIKKAASMRDGFVTGAMANGYDKKTAEGIYDKMLYFSGYAFNKSHAVAYAMDSFFCAYLMTYHEDEWMCSYLKSMSSNPINRAKAFSEIRGLGYKIQNLDINYSNKEWTALPGKKLVPSFLSFKGIGETAVDEIISSRPYTDLESMLWNPDGSWRLSKFNKRALESLILVEGLESLNCVGENKLFKNYRHMHNVIIGAWNDIKKSTKRNPFQGRDAMRAIALATLDCDDWVKEEKLKNVVDIVGSADITMLIPQKILDKLIEKGVSSIDDIEEDQSDVGWYCIKDIQ
;
A
#
# COMPACT_ATOMS: atom_id res chain seq x y z
N MET A 1 18.98 -25.76 4.48
CA MET A 1 20.34 -25.23 4.76
C MET A 1 20.81 -24.17 3.76
N ALA A 2 20.75 -24.37 2.46
CA ALA A 2 21.23 -23.37 1.47
C ALA A 2 20.50 -22.00 1.51
N ILE A 3 19.23 -21.96 1.90
CA ILE A 3 18.42 -20.75 2.00
C ILE A 3 18.82 -19.90 3.22
N VAL A 4 19.13 -20.54 4.35
CA VAL A 4 19.59 -19.86 5.57
C VAL A 4 20.95 -19.21 5.34
N THR A 5 21.87 -19.86 4.62
CA THR A 5 23.19 -19.35 4.27
C THR A 5 23.11 -18.10 3.35
N ASN A 6 22.12 -18.04 2.45
CA ASN A 6 21.93 -16.88 1.58
C ASN A 6 21.34 -15.65 2.30
N ILE A 7 20.55 -15.87 3.36
CA ILE A 7 20.02 -14.78 4.20
C ILE A 7 21.13 -14.25 5.11
N GLN A 8 21.99 -15.11 5.65
CA GLN A 8 23.12 -14.72 6.52
C GLN A 8 24.24 -14.00 5.76
N ASN A 9 24.49 -14.34 4.50
CA ASN A 9 25.53 -13.70 3.67
C ASN A 9 25.11 -12.36 3.05
N LYS A 10 23.86 -11.94 3.19
CA LYS A 10 23.41 -10.60 2.84
C LYS A 10 23.42 -9.64 4.04
N SER A 11 24.50 -9.61 4.82
CA SER A 11 24.86 -8.41 5.60
C SER A 11 25.32 -7.33 4.62
N LYS A 12 24.45 -6.95 3.70
CA LYS A 12 24.70 -5.81 2.83
C LYS A 12 24.68 -4.58 3.70
N LYS A 13 25.80 -3.83 3.69
CA LYS A 13 25.83 -2.45 4.16
C LYS A 13 24.55 -1.76 3.71
N THR A 14 23.90 -1.05 4.63
CA THR A 14 22.76 -0.19 4.26
C THR A 14 23.16 0.60 3.02
N PRO A 15 22.40 0.53 1.91
CA PRO A 15 22.78 1.20 0.67
C PRO A 15 22.96 2.69 0.94
N GLN A 16 24.06 3.24 0.46
CA GLN A 16 24.33 4.67 0.57
C GLN A 16 23.47 5.43 -0.44
N PHE A 17 23.28 6.73 -0.22
CA PHE A 17 22.47 7.57 -1.10
C PHE A 17 22.89 7.45 -2.58
N ASN A 18 24.19 7.38 -2.86
CA ASN A 18 24.68 7.22 -4.24
C ASN A 18 24.31 5.86 -4.85
N ASP A 19 24.24 4.79 -4.08
CA ASP A 19 23.82 3.47 -4.56
C ASP A 19 22.34 3.50 -4.97
N ILE A 20 21.50 4.12 -4.13
CA ILE A 20 20.06 4.30 -4.41
C ILE A 20 19.86 5.20 -5.63
N LYS A 21 20.60 6.32 -5.72
CA LYS A 21 20.53 7.24 -6.85
C LYS A 21 20.96 6.56 -8.16
N ASN A 22 22.04 5.79 -8.14
CA ASN A 22 22.51 5.07 -9.32
C ASN A 22 21.48 4.02 -9.78
N TRP A 23 20.91 3.27 -8.83
CA TRP A 23 19.87 2.30 -9.14
C TRP A 23 18.63 2.98 -9.74
N TYR A 24 18.17 4.10 -9.14
CA TYR A 24 17.05 4.89 -9.66
C TYR A 24 17.33 5.36 -11.09
N ASN A 25 18.50 5.96 -11.33
CA ASN A 25 18.86 6.46 -12.65
C ASN A 25 18.92 5.37 -13.73
N GLN A 26 19.22 4.14 -13.34
CA GLN A 26 19.31 3.00 -14.27
C GLN A 26 17.98 2.29 -14.51
N ASN A 27 17.02 2.38 -13.57
CA ASN A 27 15.82 1.54 -13.58
C ASN A 27 14.50 2.32 -13.56
N LEU A 28 14.45 3.50 -12.93
CA LEU A 28 13.20 4.23 -12.70
C LEU A 28 13.22 5.68 -13.18
N ALA A 29 14.38 6.21 -13.58
CA ALA A 29 14.39 7.55 -14.16
C ALA A 29 13.50 7.60 -15.40
N PRO A 30 12.83 8.73 -15.70
CA PRO A 30 11.89 8.82 -16.82
C PRO A 30 12.46 8.51 -18.21
N ASP A 31 13.77 8.60 -18.36
CA ASP A 31 14.52 8.24 -19.56
C ASP A 31 15.02 6.79 -19.58
N ALA A 32 14.94 6.08 -18.45
CA ALA A 32 15.36 4.70 -18.28
C ALA A 32 14.18 3.72 -18.27
N VAL A 33 13.03 4.12 -17.74
CA VAL A 33 11.86 3.25 -17.64
C VAL A 33 11.05 3.22 -18.94
N ASP A 34 10.62 2.03 -19.36
CA ASP A 34 9.71 1.89 -20.48
C ASP A 34 8.25 2.08 -20.05
N PHE A 35 7.70 3.28 -20.28
CA PHE A 35 6.31 3.59 -20.01
C PHE A 35 5.30 2.87 -20.92
N PHE A 36 5.75 2.12 -21.92
CA PHE A 36 4.90 1.32 -22.80
C PHE A 36 4.91 -0.17 -22.44
N ASP A 37 5.61 -0.57 -21.38
CA ASP A 37 5.65 -1.97 -20.93
C ASP A 37 4.26 -2.45 -20.49
N GLN A 38 3.57 -3.17 -21.39
CA GLN A 38 2.20 -3.66 -21.16
C GLN A 38 2.10 -4.64 -20.00
N ARG A 39 3.19 -5.34 -19.64
CA ARG A 39 3.21 -6.26 -18.50
C ARG A 39 2.90 -5.53 -17.18
N VAL A 40 3.32 -4.27 -17.04
CA VAL A 40 3.02 -3.44 -15.87
C VAL A 40 1.53 -3.14 -15.77
N TYR A 41 0.91 -2.74 -16.89
CA TYR A 41 -0.53 -2.45 -16.94
C TYR A 41 -1.36 -3.70 -16.68
N GLU A 42 -1.04 -4.80 -17.33
CA GLU A 42 -1.77 -6.07 -17.21
C GLU A 42 -1.59 -6.69 -15.82
N ASN A 43 -0.37 -6.66 -15.26
CA ASN A 43 -0.10 -7.30 -13.98
C ASN A 43 -0.73 -6.56 -12.81
N VAL A 44 -0.84 -5.23 -12.86
CA VAL A 44 -1.34 -4.42 -11.75
C VAL A 44 -2.75 -3.93 -12.00
N TYR A 45 -2.95 -3.04 -12.97
CA TYR A 45 -4.24 -2.37 -13.18
C TYR A 45 -5.33 -3.32 -13.70
N HIS A 46 -4.99 -4.25 -14.61
CA HIS A 46 -5.99 -5.17 -15.18
C HIS A 46 -6.31 -6.33 -14.23
N LYS A 47 -5.36 -6.74 -13.37
CA LYS A 47 -5.58 -7.81 -12.38
C LYS A 47 -6.03 -7.30 -11.02
N GLY A 48 -6.10 -6.00 -10.81
CA GLY A 48 -6.57 -5.43 -9.56
C GLY A 48 -5.60 -5.60 -8.38
N LYS A 49 -4.30 -5.51 -8.61
CA LYS A 49 -3.29 -5.55 -7.54
C LYS A 49 -3.03 -4.14 -7.01
N TRP A 50 -3.74 -3.73 -5.97
CA TRP A 50 -3.78 -2.34 -5.54
C TRP A 50 -2.89 -1.98 -4.35
N ALA A 51 -2.26 -2.95 -3.67
CA ALA A 51 -1.47 -2.72 -2.47
C ALA A 51 -0.36 -1.67 -2.70
N GLY A 52 -0.56 -0.47 -2.15
CA GLY A 52 0.37 0.64 -2.27
C GLY A 52 0.38 1.38 -3.61
N ILE A 53 -0.53 1.11 -4.54
CA ILE A 53 -0.58 1.81 -5.83
C ILE A 53 -1.14 3.22 -5.65
N PHE A 54 -0.33 4.20 -6.01
CA PHE A 54 -0.68 5.62 -5.90
C PHE A 54 -1.93 5.95 -6.73
N GLN A 55 -2.84 6.75 -6.18
CA GLN A 55 -4.14 7.13 -6.72
C GLN A 55 -5.18 6.00 -6.85
N CYS A 56 -4.87 4.77 -6.38
CA CYS A 56 -5.76 3.62 -6.43
C CYS A 56 -6.03 3.06 -5.03
N THR A 57 -6.38 3.93 -4.06
CA THR A 57 -6.56 3.55 -2.65
C THR A 57 -8.01 3.22 -2.28
N GLY A 58 -9.00 3.79 -2.98
CA GLY A 58 -10.43 3.54 -2.75
C GLY A 58 -11.01 2.53 -3.73
N ARG A 59 -12.01 1.74 -3.31
CA ARG A 59 -12.66 0.73 -4.16
C ARG A 59 -13.26 1.32 -5.44
N GLY A 60 -13.88 2.49 -5.35
CA GLY A 60 -14.46 3.15 -6.52
C GLY A 60 -13.42 3.49 -7.59
N SER A 61 -12.24 4.04 -7.18
CA SER A 61 -11.13 4.28 -8.12
C SER A 61 -10.59 2.97 -8.69
N GLN A 62 -10.42 1.94 -7.87
CA GLN A 62 -9.96 0.61 -8.28
C GLN A 62 -10.88 0.00 -9.33
N ASN A 63 -12.20 0.01 -9.08
CA ASN A 63 -13.21 -0.47 -10.02
C ASN A 63 -13.19 0.31 -11.34
N PHE A 64 -13.04 1.63 -11.27
CA PHE A 64 -12.96 2.45 -12.47
C PHE A 64 -11.70 2.15 -13.29
N PHE A 65 -10.54 1.99 -12.64
CA PHE A 65 -9.31 1.58 -13.33
C PHE A 65 -9.41 0.19 -13.96
N MET A 66 -10.05 -0.77 -13.30
CA MET A 66 -10.29 -2.11 -13.86
C MET A 66 -11.22 -2.07 -15.09
N ARG A 67 -12.27 -1.24 -15.06
CA ARG A 67 -13.17 -1.02 -16.20
C ARG A 67 -12.48 -0.31 -17.35
N GLY A 68 -11.67 0.72 -17.03
CA GLY A 68 -10.96 1.54 -18.01
C GLY A 68 -9.75 0.87 -18.65
N LYS A 69 -9.17 -0.16 -18.01
CA LYS A 69 -8.02 -0.97 -18.48
C LYS A 69 -6.92 -0.11 -19.14
N PRO A 70 -6.20 0.72 -18.37
CA PRO A 70 -5.17 1.59 -18.94
C PRO A 70 -4.08 0.79 -19.64
N ARG A 71 -3.52 1.35 -20.74
CA ARG A 71 -2.43 0.78 -21.53
C ARG A 71 -1.31 1.78 -21.79
N SER A 72 -1.45 2.99 -21.26
CA SER A 72 -0.50 4.08 -21.39
C SER A 72 -0.54 5.02 -20.20
N ILE A 73 0.51 5.82 -20.03
CA ILE A 73 0.52 6.91 -19.04
C ILE A 73 -0.64 7.90 -19.25
N VAL A 74 -1.00 8.15 -20.51
CA VAL A 74 -2.13 9.04 -20.83
C VAL A 74 -3.45 8.45 -20.35
N ASP A 75 -3.62 7.13 -20.45
CA ASP A 75 -4.82 6.46 -19.90
C ASP A 75 -4.88 6.59 -18.38
N ILE A 76 -3.77 6.34 -17.66
CA ILE A 76 -3.72 6.54 -16.19
C ILE A 76 -4.04 7.99 -15.84
N ALA A 77 -3.41 8.96 -16.54
CA ALA A 77 -3.67 10.39 -16.33
C ALA A 77 -5.14 10.74 -16.59
N THR A 78 -5.75 10.16 -17.61
CA THR A 78 -7.17 10.35 -17.96
C THR A 78 -8.08 9.79 -16.87
N LEU A 79 -7.86 8.53 -16.44
CA LEU A 79 -8.64 7.90 -15.39
C LEU A 79 -8.53 8.70 -14.07
N THR A 80 -7.33 9.10 -13.67
CA THR A 80 -7.11 9.93 -12.48
C THR A 80 -7.82 11.29 -12.59
N SER A 81 -7.85 11.88 -13.79
CA SER A 81 -8.50 13.17 -14.03
C SER A 81 -10.02 13.09 -13.99
N ILE A 82 -10.59 11.96 -14.38
CA ILE A 82 -12.03 11.69 -14.36
C ILE A 82 -12.51 11.32 -12.95
N TYR A 83 -11.72 10.56 -12.18
CA TYR A 83 -12.13 10.11 -10.85
C TYR A 83 -12.11 11.23 -9.82
N ARG A 84 -13.05 12.16 -9.96
CA ARG A 84 -13.28 13.33 -9.08
C ARG A 84 -14.78 13.62 -9.00
N PRO A 85 -15.29 14.23 -7.91
CA PRO A 85 -16.72 14.43 -7.70
C PRO A 85 -17.47 15.06 -8.89
N GLY A 86 -16.89 16.09 -9.52
CA GLY A 86 -17.52 16.77 -10.66
C GLY A 86 -17.72 15.88 -11.90
N PRO A 87 -16.65 15.32 -12.48
CA PRO A 87 -16.77 14.42 -13.64
C PRO A 87 -17.63 13.17 -13.33
N LEU A 88 -17.52 12.59 -12.13
CA LEU A 88 -18.34 11.44 -11.72
C LEU A 88 -19.82 11.79 -11.66
N ALA A 89 -20.18 12.94 -11.09
CA ALA A 89 -21.58 13.41 -11.09
C ALA A 89 -22.14 13.62 -12.50
N ALA A 90 -21.27 13.94 -13.47
CA ALA A 90 -21.62 14.05 -14.89
C ALA A 90 -21.49 12.72 -15.66
N LYS A 91 -21.19 11.61 -14.99
CA LYS A 91 -21.00 10.27 -15.58
C LYS A 91 -19.96 10.21 -16.69
N VAL A 92 -18.90 11.04 -16.58
CA VAL A 92 -17.80 11.03 -17.56
C VAL A 92 -17.00 9.73 -17.49
N ASP A 93 -16.98 9.07 -16.34
CA ASP A 93 -16.39 7.75 -16.14
C ASP A 93 -17.08 6.68 -17.00
N ASP A 94 -18.41 6.65 -17.06
CA ASP A 94 -19.16 5.74 -17.91
C ASP A 94 -18.91 6.06 -19.40
N LEU A 95 -18.90 7.33 -19.78
CA LEU A 95 -18.57 7.75 -21.15
C LEU A 95 -17.18 7.28 -21.58
N TYR A 96 -16.18 7.39 -20.67
CA TYR A 96 -14.81 6.91 -20.95
C TYR A 96 -14.76 5.40 -21.11
N VAL A 97 -15.45 4.65 -20.25
CA VAL A 97 -15.51 3.18 -20.35
C VAL A 97 -16.21 2.75 -21.62
N ASP A 98 -17.31 3.41 -22.00
CA ASP A 98 -18.01 3.18 -23.27
C ASP A 98 -17.07 3.38 -24.46
N ALA A 99 -16.31 4.48 -24.46
CA ALA A 99 -15.32 4.77 -25.49
C ALA A 99 -14.23 3.69 -25.58
N ARG A 100 -13.73 3.22 -24.43
CA ARG A 100 -12.76 2.11 -24.35
C ARG A 100 -13.32 0.80 -24.89
N ASN A 101 -14.62 0.60 -24.79
CA ASN A 101 -15.33 -0.58 -25.31
C ASN A 101 -15.80 -0.42 -26.76
N GLY A 102 -15.36 0.62 -27.47
CA GLY A 102 -15.54 0.79 -28.90
C GLY A 102 -16.63 1.77 -29.32
N LYS A 103 -17.30 2.45 -28.37
CA LYS A 103 -18.22 3.55 -28.70
C LYS A 103 -17.41 4.73 -29.20
N GLN A 104 -17.66 5.14 -30.43
CA GLN A 104 -16.99 6.30 -31.00
C GLN A 104 -17.65 7.61 -30.59
N PHE A 105 -16.82 8.55 -30.14
CA PHE A 105 -17.23 9.92 -29.87
C PHE A 105 -16.71 10.79 -31.00
N ASP A 106 -17.53 10.96 -32.04
CA ASP A 106 -17.22 11.78 -33.21
C ASP A 106 -17.71 13.22 -33.02
N TRP A 107 -16.82 14.17 -33.25
CA TRP A 107 -17.13 15.60 -33.18
C TRP A 107 -17.53 16.18 -34.55
N GLY A 108 -17.56 15.34 -35.60
CA GLY A 108 -17.91 15.74 -36.95
C GLY A 108 -16.77 16.42 -37.73
N ASP A 109 -15.55 16.42 -37.19
CA ASP A 109 -14.37 16.99 -37.85
C ASP A 109 -13.12 16.19 -37.48
N GLN A 110 -12.29 15.85 -38.48
CA GLN A 110 -11.10 15.03 -38.30
C GLN A 110 -10.01 15.72 -37.47
N ARG A 111 -9.87 17.05 -37.53
CA ARG A 111 -8.89 17.81 -36.75
C ARG A 111 -9.24 17.74 -35.27
N VAL A 112 -10.53 17.97 -34.95
CA VAL A 112 -11.04 17.85 -33.57
C VAL A 112 -10.86 16.42 -33.04
N ASN A 113 -11.24 15.41 -33.84
CA ASN A 113 -11.08 14.02 -33.46
C ASN A 113 -9.61 13.65 -33.21
N LYS A 114 -8.67 14.16 -33.98
CA LYS A 114 -7.22 13.97 -33.78
C LYS A 114 -6.72 14.59 -32.47
N ILE A 115 -7.19 15.80 -32.10
CA ILE A 115 -6.84 16.44 -30.83
C ILE A 115 -7.30 15.60 -29.64
N LEU A 116 -8.44 14.95 -29.77
CA LEU A 116 -9.09 14.17 -28.70
C LEU A 116 -8.81 12.66 -28.78
N GLU A 117 -8.05 12.20 -29.75
CA GLU A 117 -7.77 10.79 -29.99
C GLU A 117 -7.22 10.08 -28.74
N LYS A 118 -6.23 10.67 -28.09
CA LYS A 118 -5.57 10.12 -26.90
C LYS A 118 -6.47 10.00 -25.67
N THR A 119 -7.63 10.64 -25.69
CA THR A 119 -8.65 10.58 -24.63
C THR A 119 -9.95 9.95 -25.15
N ASN A 120 -9.85 9.14 -26.21
CA ASN A 120 -10.97 8.41 -26.85
C ASN A 120 -12.13 9.32 -27.24
N GLY A 121 -11.85 10.52 -27.76
CA GLY A 121 -12.84 11.49 -28.21
C GLY A 121 -13.44 12.36 -27.10
N LEU A 122 -13.00 12.21 -25.86
CA LEU A 122 -13.49 13.03 -24.73
C LEU A 122 -12.56 14.21 -24.46
N LEU A 123 -13.13 15.36 -24.15
CA LEU A 123 -12.36 16.53 -23.72
C LEU A 123 -12.13 16.45 -22.21
N ILE A 124 -10.94 16.04 -21.81
CA ILE A 124 -10.56 15.78 -20.42
C ILE A 124 -9.53 16.80 -19.91
N PHE A 125 -8.61 17.25 -20.79
CA PHE A 125 -7.50 18.11 -20.40
C PHE A 125 -7.71 19.56 -20.84
N GLN A 126 -7.27 20.51 -20.01
CA GLN A 126 -7.29 21.94 -20.31
C GLN A 126 -6.48 22.25 -21.58
N GLU A 127 -5.41 21.54 -21.79
CA GLU A 127 -4.54 21.70 -22.96
C GLU A 127 -5.26 21.33 -24.26
N GLN A 128 -6.19 20.40 -24.24
CA GLN A 128 -7.05 20.09 -25.39
C GLN A 128 -7.98 21.27 -25.72
N MET A 129 -8.48 21.98 -24.72
CA MET A 129 -9.25 23.23 -24.94
C MET A 129 -8.40 24.30 -25.62
N LEU A 130 -7.13 24.46 -25.20
CA LEU A 130 -6.21 25.42 -25.83
C LEU A 130 -5.93 25.03 -27.28
N GLN A 131 -5.75 23.76 -27.57
CA GLN A 131 -5.55 23.26 -28.95
C GLN A 131 -6.80 23.52 -29.81
N LEU A 132 -8.01 23.23 -29.30
CA LEU A 132 -9.24 23.51 -30.02
C LEU A 132 -9.43 24.99 -30.26
N ALA A 133 -9.11 25.85 -29.27
CA ALA A 133 -9.16 27.29 -29.44
C ALA A 133 -8.22 27.77 -30.56
N HIS A 134 -7.02 27.23 -30.62
CA HIS A 134 -6.01 27.58 -31.61
C HIS A 134 -6.32 27.04 -33.00
N GLU A 135 -6.42 25.68 -33.09
CA GLU A 135 -6.48 24.96 -34.37
C GLU A 135 -7.85 25.06 -35.04
N VAL A 136 -8.94 25.16 -34.27
CA VAL A 136 -10.30 25.31 -34.78
C VAL A 136 -10.73 26.79 -34.77
N GLY A 137 -10.66 27.40 -33.58
CA GLY A 137 -11.13 28.78 -33.38
C GLY A 137 -10.22 29.90 -33.94
N GLY A 138 -8.99 29.54 -34.38
CA GLY A 138 -8.04 30.50 -34.93
C GLY A 138 -7.46 31.50 -33.94
N PHE A 139 -7.60 31.26 -32.63
CA PHE A 139 -7.03 32.15 -31.61
C PHE A 139 -5.49 32.10 -31.62
N PRO A 140 -4.83 33.22 -31.46
CA PRO A 140 -3.40 33.26 -31.14
C PRO A 140 -3.10 32.48 -29.85
N LEU A 141 -1.94 31.83 -29.77
CA LEU A 141 -1.58 30.96 -28.63
C LEU A 141 -1.66 31.66 -27.28
N ASP A 142 -1.26 32.93 -27.22
CA ASP A 142 -1.32 33.79 -26.03
C ASP A 142 -2.75 34.17 -25.60
N GLU A 143 -3.73 34.04 -26.50
CA GLU A 143 -5.14 34.32 -26.25
C GLU A 143 -5.96 33.07 -25.90
N CYS A 144 -5.49 31.87 -26.26
CA CYS A 144 -6.19 30.65 -26.00
C CYS A 144 -6.53 30.43 -24.50
N ASP A 145 -5.62 30.83 -23.60
CA ASP A 145 -5.86 30.74 -22.15
C ASP A 145 -6.94 31.70 -21.67
N LYS A 146 -7.09 32.87 -22.35
CA LYS A 146 -8.17 33.79 -22.04
C LYS A 146 -9.54 33.18 -22.35
N LEU A 147 -9.66 32.47 -23.50
CA LEU A 147 -10.88 31.73 -23.86
C LEU A 147 -11.18 30.65 -22.82
N ARG A 148 -10.20 29.78 -22.49
CA ARG A 148 -10.34 28.74 -21.47
C ARG A 148 -10.83 29.30 -20.13
N LYS A 149 -10.17 30.37 -19.64
CA LYS A 149 -10.55 31.05 -18.39
C LYS A 149 -11.96 31.65 -18.44
N ALA A 150 -12.37 32.24 -19.56
CA ALA A 150 -13.71 32.79 -19.73
C ALA A 150 -14.79 31.70 -19.67
N ILE A 151 -14.57 30.57 -20.37
CA ILE A 151 -15.46 29.43 -20.36
C ILE A 151 -15.55 28.83 -18.94
N MET A 152 -14.43 28.56 -18.29
CA MET A 152 -14.40 27.99 -16.93
C MET A 152 -15.09 28.92 -15.91
N LYS A 153 -14.84 30.22 -15.96
CA LYS A 153 -15.45 31.19 -15.04
C LYS A 153 -16.97 31.24 -15.20
N ARG A 154 -17.48 31.12 -16.43
CA ARG A 154 -18.92 31.00 -16.67
C ARG A 154 -19.50 29.70 -16.04
N THR A 155 -18.83 28.57 -16.19
CA THR A 155 -19.29 27.29 -15.72
C THR A 155 -19.38 27.22 -14.20
N ILE A 156 -18.46 27.88 -13.46
CA ILE A 156 -18.45 27.88 -11.99
C ILE A 156 -19.30 29.03 -11.37
N GLY A 157 -20.15 29.72 -12.15
CA GLY A 157 -21.08 30.70 -11.61
C GLY A 157 -20.51 32.14 -11.45
N GLY A 158 -19.66 32.61 -12.35
CA GLY A 158 -18.94 33.87 -12.28
C GLY A 158 -19.75 35.16 -12.52
N GLY A 159 -21.09 35.10 -12.50
CA GLY A 159 -21.98 36.27 -12.63
C GLY A 159 -22.13 36.82 -14.07
N GLU A 160 -22.85 37.93 -14.23
CA GLU A 160 -23.20 38.51 -15.56
C GLU A 160 -21.98 38.90 -16.42
N GLU A 161 -20.93 39.42 -15.79
CA GLU A 161 -19.72 39.82 -16.51
C GLU A 161 -19.01 38.60 -17.13
N ALA A 162 -18.97 37.47 -16.41
CA ALA A 162 -18.40 36.22 -16.93
C ALA A 162 -19.24 35.67 -18.07
N ILE A 163 -20.56 35.79 -18.01
CA ILE A 163 -21.48 35.38 -19.07
C ILE A 163 -21.23 36.22 -20.33
N LYS A 164 -21.18 37.54 -20.20
CA LYS A 164 -20.90 38.48 -21.33
C LYS A 164 -19.53 38.17 -21.96
N LYS A 165 -18.51 38.00 -21.15
CA LYS A 165 -17.16 37.66 -21.64
C LYS A 165 -17.11 36.33 -22.37
N ALA A 166 -17.76 35.32 -21.83
CA ALA A 166 -17.85 34.01 -22.50
C ALA A 166 -18.64 34.07 -23.81
N ALA A 167 -19.68 34.88 -23.90
CA ALA A 167 -20.42 35.13 -25.15
C ALA A 167 -19.54 35.78 -26.21
N SER A 168 -18.83 36.85 -25.86
CA SER A 168 -17.86 37.51 -26.79
C SER A 168 -16.78 36.55 -27.28
N MET A 169 -16.28 35.65 -26.40
CA MET A 169 -15.31 34.63 -26.78
C MET A 169 -15.92 33.55 -27.66
N ARG A 170 -17.20 33.22 -27.48
CA ARG A 170 -17.95 32.35 -28.38
C ARG A 170 -18.02 32.90 -29.79
N ASP A 171 -18.42 34.15 -29.92
CA ASP A 171 -18.51 34.82 -31.21
C ASP A 171 -17.16 34.86 -31.92
N GLY A 172 -16.09 35.15 -31.17
CA GLY A 172 -14.72 35.14 -31.68
C GLY A 172 -14.33 33.73 -32.16
N PHE A 173 -14.64 32.67 -31.38
CA PHE A 173 -14.35 31.27 -31.75
C PHE A 173 -15.09 30.87 -33.02
N VAL A 174 -16.39 31.14 -33.08
CA VAL A 174 -17.22 30.78 -34.24
C VAL A 174 -16.73 31.52 -35.50
N THR A 175 -16.43 32.83 -35.40
CA THR A 175 -15.90 33.63 -36.51
C THR A 175 -14.56 33.08 -37.00
N GLY A 176 -13.64 32.81 -36.09
CA GLY A 176 -12.34 32.22 -36.41
C GLY A 176 -12.45 30.82 -37.04
N ALA A 177 -13.32 29.99 -36.50
CA ALA A 177 -13.59 28.66 -37.04
C ALA A 177 -14.15 28.72 -38.47
N MET A 178 -15.07 29.66 -38.74
CA MET A 178 -15.59 29.89 -40.11
C MET A 178 -14.48 30.31 -41.05
N ALA A 179 -13.58 31.16 -40.61
CA ALA A 179 -12.40 31.59 -41.40
C ALA A 179 -11.46 30.37 -41.65
N ASN A 180 -11.43 29.37 -40.75
CA ASN A 180 -10.68 28.13 -40.89
C ASN A 180 -11.44 27.02 -41.68
N GLY A 181 -12.55 27.38 -42.33
CA GLY A 181 -13.30 26.51 -43.24
C GLY A 181 -14.39 25.67 -42.61
N TYR A 182 -14.81 25.98 -41.36
CA TYR A 182 -15.96 25.33 -40.73
C TYR A 182 -17.27 26.05 -41.14
N ASP A 183 -18.35 25.30 -41.27
CA ASP A 183 -19.67 25.94 -41.31
C ASP A 183 -20.06 26.41 -39.88
N LYS A 184 -20.96 27.40 -39.83
CA LYS A 184 -21.39 28.05 -38.57
C LYS A 184 -21.96 27.02 -37.58
N LYS A 185 -22.77 26.08 -38.03
CA LYS A 185 -23.43 25.11 -37.18
C LYS A 185 -22.41 24.15 -36.55
N THR A 186 -21.46 23.69 -37.31
CA THR A 186 -20.35 22.85 -36.81
C THR A 186 -19.49 23.63 -35.81
N ALA A 187 -19.10 24.84 -36.11
CA ALA A 187 -18.34 25.70 -35.19
C ALA A 187 -19.07 25.95 -33.84
N GLU A 188 -20.35 26.24 -33.88
CA GLU A 188 -21.20 26.41 -32.71
C GLU A 188 -21.30 25.11 -31.90
N GLY A 189 -21.51 23.97 -32.57
CA GLY A 189 -21.57 22.66 -31.93
C GLY A 189 -20.27 22.24 -31.23
N ILE A 190 -19.12 22.56 -31.83
CA ILE A 190 -17.81 22.32 -31.18
C ILE A 190 -17.68 23.17 -29.92
N TYR A 191 -18.00 24.47 -29.98
CA TYR A 191 -17.92 25.38 -28.82
C TYR A 191 -18.85 24.93 -27.71
N ASP A 192 -20.08 24.52 -28.01
CA ASP A 192 -21.07 24.06 -27.02
C ASP A 192 -20.60 22.78 -26.32
N LYS A 193 -19.97 21.84 -27.04
CA LYS A 193 -19.32 20.69 -26.45
C LYS A 193 -18.12 21.08 -25.56
N MET A 194 -17.29 22.03 -26.01
CA MET A 194 -16.20 22.59 -25.20
C MET A 194 -16.74 23.19 -23.89
N LEU A 195 -17.83 23.93 -23.96
CA LEU A 195 -18.47 24.52 -22.80
C LEU A 195 -18.98 23.44 -21.82
N TYR A 196 -19.61 22.37 -22.33
CA TYR A 196 -20.09 21.26 -21.50
C TYR A 196 -18.97 20.58 -20.72
N PHE A 197 -17.86 20.27 -21.36
CA PHE A 197 -16.73 19.59 -20.72
C PHE A 197 -15.81 20.52 -19.92
N SER A 198 -15.91 21.84 -20.09
CA SER A 198 -14.97 22.80 -19.50
C SER A 198 -14.93 22.78 -17.99
N GLY A 199 -16.08 22.53 -17.34
CA GLY A 199 -16.16 22.45 -15.87
C GLY A 199 -15.37 21.30 -15.26
N TYR A 200 -14.98 20.34 -16.08
CA TYR A 200 -14.30 19.12 -15.66
C TYR A 200 -12.86 19.01 -16.16
N ALA A 201 -12.45 19.89 -17.08
CA ALA A 201 -11.12 19.85 -17.67
C ALA A 201 -10.00 20.01 -16.62
N PHE A 202 -9.01 19.13 -16.69
CA PHE A 202 -7.92 19.03 -15.73
C PHE A 202 -6.59 19.40 -16.37
N ASN A 203 -5.64 19.86 -15.56
CA ASN A 203 -4.30 20.17 -16.05
C ASN A 203 -3.57 18.85 -16.42
N LYS A 204 -3.15 18.73 -17.68
CA LYS A 204 -2.54 17.52 -18.22
C LYS A 204 -1.17 17.23 -17.62
N SER A 205 -0.33 18.26 -17.45
CA SER A 205 1.02 18.06 -16.91
C SER A 205 0.99 17.54 -15.49
N HIS A 206 0.07 18.05 -14.66
CA HIS A 206 -0.16 17.53 -13.31
C HIS A 206 -0.66 16.08 -13.36
N ALA A 207 -1.66 15.80 -14.18
CA ALA A 207 -2.20 14.43 -14.31
C ALA A 207 -1.15 13.41 -14.78
N VAL A 208 -0.28 13.80 -15.72
CA VAL A 208 0.81 12.95 -16.23
C VAL A 208 1.85 12.70 -15.14
N ALA A 209 2.23 13.71 -14.35
CA ALA A 209 3.16 13.52 -13.24
C ALA A 209 2.63 12.49 -12.23
N TYR A 210 1.37 12.60 -11.85
CA TYR A 210 0.70 11.65 -10.95
C TYR A 210 0.55 10.26 -11.59
N ALA A 211 0.31 10.19 -12.89
CA ALA A 211 0.27 8.92 -13.63
C ALA A 211 1.64 8.22 -13.65
N MET A 212 2.73 8.99 -13.75
CA MET A 212 4.09 8.45 -13.67
C MET A 212 4.36 7.86 -12.28
N ASP A 213 3.99 8.57 -11.21
CA ASP A 213 4.14 8.04 -9.84
C ASP A 213 3.35 6.74 -9.65
N SER A 214 2.10 6.70 -10.14
CA SER A 214 1.30 5.47 -10.13
C SER A 214 1.96 4.34 -10.92
N PHE A 215 2.50 4.65 -12.09
CA PHE A 215 3.20 3.67 -12.92
C PHE A 215 4.48 3.15 -12.26
N PHE A 216 5.26 4.01 -11.59
CA PHE A 216 6.45 3.57 -10.83
C PHE A 216 6.08 2.60 -9.73
N CYS A 217 4.98 2.85 -8.99
CA CYS A 217 4.46 1.90 -8.02
C CYS A 217 4.12 0.55 -8.69
N ALA A 218 3.42 0.59 -9.82
CA ALA A 218 3.03 -0.60 -10.57
C ALA A 218 4.23 -1.34 -11.18
N TYR A 219 5.25 -0.62 -11.63
CA TYR A 219 6.51 -1.17 -12.11
C TYR A 219 7.24 -1.93 -10.99
N LEU A 220 7.41 -1.29 -9.83
CA LEU A 220 8.04 -1.93 -8.67
C LEU A 220 7.27 -3.16 -8.22
N MET A 221 5.94 -3.10 -8.17
CA MET A 221 5.10 -4.25 -7.87
C MET A 221 5.23 -5.36 -8.91
N THR A 222 5.50 -5.03 -10.17
CA THR A 222 5.62 -6.04 -11.24
C THR A 222 6.97 -6.75 -11.21
N TYR A 223 8.06 -6.02 -10.97
CA TYR A 223 9.42 -6.54 -11.09
C TYR A 223 10.12 -6.81 -9.77
N HIS A 224 9.59 -6.25 -8.67
CA HIS A 224 10.14 -6.32 -7.31
C HIS A 224 9.00 -6.51 -6.31
N GLU A 225 8.10 -7.48 -6.58
CA GLU A 225 6.85 -7.66 -5.81
C GLU A 225 7.13 -7.90 -4.32
N ASP A 226 8.12 -8.72 -4.00
CA ASP A 226 8.47 -9.05 -2.61
C ASP A 226 9.01 -7.83 -1.84
N GLU A 227 9.93 -7.08 -2.45
CA GLU A 227 10.50 -5.85 -1.87
C GLU A 227 9.44 -4.75 -1.77
N TRP A 228 8.54 -4.67 -2.76
CA TRP A 228 7.41 -3.75 -2.73
C TRP A 228 6.49 -4.02 -1.54
N MET A 229 6.11 -5.29 -1.31
CA MET A 229 5.26 -5.69 -0.18
C MET A 229 5.93 -5.39 1.17
N CYS A 230 7.23 -5.66 1.31
CA CYS A 230 7.99 -5.30 2.51
C CYS A 230 7.98 -3.79 2.77
N SER A 231 8.19 -2.97 1.74
CA SER A 231 8.19 -1.51 1.83
C SER A 231 6.79 -0.97 2.14
N TYR A 232 5.77 -1.53 1.53
CA TYR A 232 4.38 -1.17 1.78
C TYR A 232 3.98 -1.44 3.24
N LEU A 233 4.28 -2.63 3.77
CA LEU A 233 4.05 -2.94 5.19
C LEU A 233 4.79 -1.99 6.12
N LYS A 234 6.04 -1.65 5.81
CA LYS A 234 6.82 -0.68 6.57
C LYS A 234 6.12 0.69 6.60
N SER A 235 5.66 1.18 5.46
CA SER A 235 4.99 2.49 5.36
C SER A 235 3.67 2.54 6.14
N MET A 236 2.95 1.41 6.21
CA MET A 236 1.67 1.29 6.91
C MET A 236 1.81 0.93 8.40
N SER A 237 3.02 0.67 8.88
CA SER A 237 3.27 0.14 10.24
C SER A 237 2.95 1.13 11.37
N SER A 238 2.95 2.44 11.12
CA SER A 238 2.75 3.48 12.15
C SER A 238 1.30 3.62 12.62
N ASN A 239 0.32 3.25 11.80
CA ASN A 239 -1.11 3.35 12.12
C ASN A 239 -1.74 1.94 12.14
N PRO A 240 -2.40 1.53 13.25
CA PRO A 240 -2.99 0.20 13.38
C PRO A 240 -4.06 -0.12 12.32
N ILE A 241 -4.90 0.85 11.94
CA ILE A 241 -5.96 0.69 10.94
C ILE A 241 -5.31 0.45 9.56
N ASN A 242 -4.36 1.30 9.17
CA ASN A 242 -3.65 1.17 7.91
C ASN A 242 -2.88 -0.15 7.82
N ARG A 243 -2.31 -0.61 8.95
CA ARG A 243 -1.62 -1.89 9.03
C ARG A 243 -2.57 -3.06 8.82
N ALA A 244 -3.73 -3.06 9.46
CA ALA A 244 -4.74 -4.11 9.29
C ALA A 244 -5.21 -4.19 7.82
N LYS A 245 -5.48 -3.04 7.20
CA LYS A 245 -5.80 -2.95 5.77
C LYS A 245 -4.68 -3.51 4.90
N ALA A 246 -3.43 -3.11 5.13
CA ALA A 246 -2.27 -3.62 4.38
C ALA A 246 -2.11 -5.14 4.51
N PHE A 247 -2.34 -5.69 5.70
CA PHE A 247 -2.32 -7.14 5.91
C PHE A 247 -3.39 -7.87 5.10
N SER A 248 -4.62 -7.33 5.06
CA SER A 248 -5.71 -7.88 4.26
C SER A 248 -5.38 -7.85 2.76
N GLU A 249 -4.93 -6.70 2.25
CA GLU A 249 -4.56 -6.54 0.83
C GLU A 249 -3.44 -7.51 0.41
N ILE A 250 -2.39 -7.64 1.22
CA ILE A 250 -1.24 -8.52 0.95
C ILE A 250 -1.64 -9.99 0.99
N ARG A 251 -2.51 -10.39 1.93
CA ARG A 251 -3.07 -11.76 1.94
C ARG A 251 -3.92 -12.04 0.72
N GLY A 252 -4.70 -11.07 0.27
CA GLY A 252 -5.46 -11.16 -1.00
C GLY A 252 -4.56 -11.41 -2.22
N LEU A 253 -3.28 -11.00 -2.16
CA LEU A 253 -2.27 -11.29 -3.17
C LEU A 253 -1.56 -12.64 -2.99
N GLY A 254 -1.98 -13.44 -2.00
CA GLY A 254 -1.46 -14.78 -1.71
C GLY A 254 -0.23 -14.82 -0.81
N TYR A 255 0.14 -13.72 -0.18
CA TYR A 255 1.25 -13.69 0.78
C TYR A 255 0.81 -14.22 2.15
N LYS A 256 1.74 -14.94 2.80
CA LYS A 256 1.61 -15.42 4.19
C LYS A 256 2.52 -14.59 5.09
N ILE A 257 1.93 -13.90 6.05
CA ILE A 257 2.68 -13.16 7.07
C ILE A 257 3.06 -14.18 8.15
N GLN A 258 4.36 -14.33 8.37
CA GLN A 258 4.93 -15.24 9.38
C GLN A 258 4.90 -14.58 10.75
N ASN A 259 5.03 -15.39 11.80
CA ASN A 259 5.28 -14.87 13.15
C ASN A 259 6.65 -14.17 13.23
N LEU A 260 6.78 -13.24 14.17
CA LEU A 260 8.09 -12.75 14.57
C LEU A 260 8.92 -13.92 15.10
N ASP A 261 10.21 -13.96 14.76
CA ASP A 261 11.11 -14.99 15.27
C ASP A 261 12.52 -14.45 15.53
N ILE A 262 13.11 -14.87 16.65
CA ILE A 262 14.41 -14.42 17.11
C ILE A 262 15.54 -14.68 16.11
N ASN A 263 15.46 -15.77 15.34
CA ASN A 263 16.48 -16.16 14.37
C ASN A 263 16.23 -15.64 12.95
N TYR A 264 14.98 -15.32 12.59
CA TYR A 264 14.62 -15.01 11.20
C TYR A 264 14.22 -13.55 10.97
N SER A 265 13.61 -12.88 11.96
CA SER A 265 13.22 -11.48 11.84
C SER A 265 14.42 -10.55 11.82
N ASN A 266 14.32 -9.43 11.09
CA ASN A 266 15.38 -8.43 10.92
C ASN A 266 14.90 -7.04 11.37
N LYS A 267 15.75 -6.01 11.19
CA LYS A 267 15.34 -4.61 11.40
C LYS A 267 14.18 -4.23 10.51
N GLU A 268 14.15 -4.73 9.28
CA GLU A 268 13.14 -4.45 8.28
C GLU A 268 12.32 -5.70 7.97
N TRP A 269 11.15 -5.52 7.40
CA TRP A 269 10.38 -6.61 6.82
C TRP A 269 11.23 -7.37 5.80
N THR A 270 11.12 -8.68 5.78
CA THR A 270 11.92 -9.54 4.91
C THR A 270 11.02 -10.53 4.19
N ALA A 271 11.20 -10.64 2.88
CA ALA A 271 10.52 -11.64 2.08
C ALA A 271 11.32 -12.95 2.03
N LEU A 272 10.62 -14.06 2.12
CA LEU A 272 11.14 -15.41 1.94
C LEU A 272 10.48 -16.06 0.72
N PRO A 273 11.14 -17.07 0.10
CA PRO A 273 10.56 -17.80 -1.01
C PRO A 273 9.16 -18.35 -0.71
N GLY A 274 8.28 -18.34 -1.72
CA GLY A 274 6.92 -18.84 -1.61
C GLY A 274 5.94 -17.83 -0.99
N LYS A 275 6.13 -16.56 -1.27
CA LYS A 275 5.26 -15.46 -0.83
C LYS A 275 5.08 -15.43 0.69
N LYS A 276 6.18 -15.52 1.43
CA LYS A 276 6.20 -15.43 2.89
C LYS A 276 6.88 -14.13 3.31
N LEU A 277 6.25 -13.38 4.22
CA LEU A 277 6.79 -12.14 4.77
C LEU A 277 7.07 -12.31 6.26
N VAL A 278 8.30 -12.00 6.67
CA VAL A 278 8.73 -12.05 8.06
C VAL A 278 8.72 -10.64 8.64
N PRO A 279 8.07 -10.42 9.80
CA PRO A 279 7.96 -9.09 10.40
C PRO A 279 9.30 -8.51 10.84
N SER A 280 9.39 -7.18 10.78
CA SER A 280 10.47 -6.41 11.38
C SER A 280 10.37 -6.40 12.90
N PHE A 281 11.47 -6.56 13.62
CA PHE A 281 11.52 -6.35 15.09
C PHE A 281 11.06 -4.95 15.49
N LEU A 282 11.40 -3.93 14.69
CA LEU A 282 11.06 -2.54 14.99
C LEU A 282 9.56 -2.23 14.82
N SER A 283 8.80 -3.15 14.24
CA SER A 283 7.33 -3.06 14.19
C SER A 283 6.68 -3.44 15.51
N PHE A 284 7.44 -3.93 16.51
CA PHE A 284 6.95 -4.42 17.79
C PHE A 284 7.32 -3.47 18.93
N LYS A 285 6.34 -3.14 19.76
CA LYS A 285 6.58 -2.31 20.95
C LYS A 285 7.50 -3.03 21.95
N GLY A 286 8.42 -2.29 22.54
CA GLY A 286 9.32 -2.82 23.55
C GLY A 286 10.66 -3.34 23.02
N ILE A 287 10.82 -3.48 21.71
CA ILE A 287 12.06 -3.92 21.07
C ILE A 287 12.70 -2.70 20.37
N GLY A 288 13.75 -2.15 20.96
CA GLY A 288 14.47 -0.99 20.43
C GLY A 288 15.60 -1.38 19.48
N GLU A 289 16.07 -0.41 18.70
CA GLU A 289 17.07 -0.63 17.64
C GLU A 289 18.36 -1.26 18.16
N THR A 290 18.88 -0.79 19.31
CA THR A 290 20.09 -1.35 19.94
C THR A 290 19.93 -2.81 20.38
N ALA A 291 18.72 -3.19 20.82
CA ALA A 291 18.42 -4.58 21.16
C ALA A 291 18.34 -5.45 19.88
N VAL A 292 17.79 -4.92 18.81
CA VAL A 292 17.75 -5.61 17.50
C VAL A 292 19.17 -5.84 16.97
N ASP A 293 20.05 -4.84 17.07
CA ASP A 293 21.46 -4.99 16.66
C ASP A 293 22.18 -6.09 17.45
N GLU A 294 21.97 -6.14 18.76
CA GLU A 294 22.53 -7.20 19.62
C GLU A 294 21.98 -8.58 19.22
N ILE A 295 20.64 -8.69 19.00
CA ILE A 295 20.00 -9.94 18.55
C ILE A 295 20.62 -10.42 17.24
N ILE A 296 20.66 -9.56 16.23
CA ILE A 296 21.13 -9.93 14.88
C ILE A 296 22.61 -10.30 14.87
N SER A 297 23.45 -9.55 15.57
CA SER A 297 24.89 -9.80 15.63
C SER A 297 25.26 -11.09 16.39
N SER A 298 24.37 -11.55 17.26
CA SER A 298 24.62 -12.71 18.13
C SER A 298 24.06 -14.03 17.58
N ARG A 299 23.42 -14.02 16.42
CA ARG A 299 22.83 -15.22 15.76
C ARG A 299 23.91 -16.15 15.18
N PRO A 300 23.60 -17.43 14.95
CA PRO A 300 22.32 -18.09 15.26
C PRO A 300 22.20 -18.47 16.72
N TYR A 301 20.98 -18.46 17.27
CA TYR A 301 20.68 -19.03 18.57
C TYR A 301 20.19 -20.47 18.36
N THR A 302 20.85 -21.45 18.98
CA THR A 302 20.51 -22.87 18.85
C THR A 302 19.41 -23.28 19.81
N ASP A 303 19.37 -22.63 20.98
CA ASP A 303 18.42 -22.88 22.06
C ASP A 303 18.32 -21.64 22.97
N LEU A 304 17.39 -21.66 23.92
CA LEU A 304 17.15 -20.55 24.84
C LEU A 304 18.36 -20.28 25.75
N GLU A 305 19.07 -21.30 26.19
CA GLU A 305 20.20 -21.13 27.10
C GLU A 305 21.36 -20.41 26.38
N SER A 306 21.67 -20.82 25.17
CA SER A 306 22.69 -20.15 24.33
C SER A 306 22.31 -18.71 23.97
N MET A 307 21.02 -18.38 23.97
CA MET A 307 20.54 -17.00 23.80
C MET A 307 20.78 -16.16 25.06
N LEU A 308 20.51 -16.71 26.24
CA LEU A 308 20.52 -15.97 27.51
C LEU A 308 21.88 -15.92 28.20
N TRP A 309 22.72 -16.95 28.06
CA TRP A 309 24.02 -17.04 28.73
C TRP A 309 25.16 -17.33 27.77
N ASN A 310 26.33 -16.79 28.11
CA ASN A 310 27.58 -17.17 27.49
C ASN A 310 28.05 -18.56 27.98
N PRO A 311 29.01 -19.21 27.30
CA PRO A 311 29.54 -20.50 27.72
C PRO A 311 30.16 -20.51 29.12
N ASP A 312 30.60 -19.34 29.62
CA ASP A 312 31.14 -19.16 30.97
C ASP A 312 30.06 -18.97 32.06
N GLY A 313 28.78 -19.01 31.68
CA GLY A 313 27.65 -18.81 32.57
C GLY A 313 27.29 -17.35 32.83
N SER A 314 28.02 -16.40 32.30
CA SER A 314 27.66 -14.99 32.40
C SER A 314 26.44 -14.66 31.54
N TRP A 315 25.64 -13.67 31.99
CA TRP A 315 24.49 -13.20 31.23
C TRP A 315 24.92 -12.57 29.91
N ARG A 316 24.37 -13.05 28.80
CA ARG A 316 24.83 -12.67 27.46
C ARG A 316 24.25 -11.34 26.99
N LEU A 317 22.99 -11.04 27.33
CA LEU A 317 22.26 -9.93 26.75
C LEU A 317 22.52 -8.63 27.53
N SER A 318 23.03 -7.60 26.85
CA SER A 318 23.34 -6.31 27.47
C SER A 318 22.34 -5.22 27.10
N LYS A 319 21.92 -5.17 25.83
CA LYS A 319 20.96 -4.21 25.27
C LYS A 319 19.57 -4.82 25.13
N PHE A 320 19.49 -6.11 24.94
CA PHE A 320 18.27 -6.89 24.93
C PHE A 320 17.74 -7.04 26.37
N ASN A 321 16.88 -6.12 26.79
CA ASN A 321 16.41 -5.99 28.16
C ASN A 321 15.17 -6.85 28.46
N LYS A 322 14.72 -6.83 29.74
CA LYS A 322 13.53 -7.57 30.21
C LYS A 322 12.31 -7.34 29.32
N ARG A 323 12.01 -6.06 28.98
CA ARG A 323 10.84 -5.67 28.21
C ARG A 323 10.89 -6.23 26.77
N ALA A 324 12.05 -6.21 26.16
CA ALA A 324 12.22 -6.76 24.81
C ALA A 324 12.04 -8.29 24.76
N LEU A 325 12.57 -9.00 25.78
CA LEU A 325 12.37 -10.45 25.91
C LEU A 325 10.90 -10.78 26.22
N GLU A 326 10.26 -10.03 27.11
CA GLU A 326 8.84 -10.17 27.41
C GLU A 326 7.99 -9.99 26.14
N SER A 327 8.26 -8.95 25.33
CA SER A 327 7.56 -8.74 24.08
C SER A 327 7.68 -9.93 23.12
N LEU A 328 8.88 -10.53 23.01
CA LEU A 328 9.10 -11.74 22.19
C LEU A 328 8.31 -12.95 22.73
N ILE A 329 8.30 -13.16 24.04
CA ILE A 329 7.55 -14.27 24.65
C ILE A 329 6.05 -14.11 24.43
N LEU A 330 5.52 -12.89 24.61
CA LEU A 330 4.10 -12.57 24.47
C LEU A 330 3.57 -12.76 23.05
N VAL A 331 4.43 -12.59 22.03
CA VAL A 331 4.09 -12.81 20.62
C VAL A 331 4.60 -14.16 20.07
N GLU A 332 5.03 -15.06 20.96
CA GLU A 332 5.55 -16.38 20.63
C GLU A 332 6.77 -16.35 19.68
N GLY A 333 7.57 -15.27 19.73
CA GLY A 333 8.69 -14.98 18.83
C GLY A 333 9.98 -15.78 19.06
N LEU A 334 9.90 -16.90 19.80
CA LEU A 334 11.02 -17.78 20.13
C LEU A 334 10.79 -19.21 19.63
N GLU A 335 9.91 -19.39 18.65
CA GLU A 335 9.55 -20.73 18.13
C GLU A 335 10.76 -21.50 17.61
N SER A 336 11.68 -20.83 16.92
CA SER A 336 12.90 -21.46 16.38
C SER A 336 13.86 -22.02 17.43
N LEU A 337 13.71 -21.62 18.71
CA LEU A 337 14.51 -22.18 19.82
C LEU A 337 13.99 -23.52 20.32
N ASN A 338 12.79 -23.93 19.89
CA ASN A 338 12.20 -25.22 20.19
C ASN A 338 12.20 -25.59 21.71
N CYS A 339 11.97 -24.60 22.56
CA CYS A 339 12.02 -24.74 24.03
C CYS A 339 10.66 -24.82 24.71
N VAL A 340 9.56 -24.69 23.93
CA VAL A 340 8.16 -24.73 24.39
C VAL A 340 7.44 -25.91 23.78
N GLY A 341 6.63 -26.62 24.56
CA GLY A 341 5.83 -27.76 24.10
C GLY A 341 5.93 -29.00 25.00
N GLU A 342 5.36 -30.09 24.52
CA GLU A 342 5.41 -31.38 25.23
C GLU A 342 6.85 -31.89 25.34
N ASN A 343 7.27 -32.34 26.52
CA ASN A 343 8.64 -32.78 26.84
C ASN A 343 9.73 -31.70 26.61
N LYS A 344 9.35 -30.42 26.63
CA LYS A 344 10.29 -29.28 26.59
C LYS A 344 10.43 -28.65 27.96
N LEU A 345 11.39 -27.69 28.10
CA LEU A 345 11.62 -26.99 29.34
C LEU A 345 10.38 -26.20 29.82
N PHE A 346 9.64 -25.63 28.86
CA PHE A 346 8.40 -24.92 29.14
C PHE A 346 7.22 -25.62 28.47
N LYS A 347 6.14 -25.84 29.22
CA LYS A 347 4.89 -26.46 28.74
C LYS A 347 4.23 -25.62 27.63
N ASN A 348 4.21 -24.30 27.84
CA ASN A 348 3.61 -23.31 26.93
C ASN A 348 4.26 -21.93 27.13
N TYR A 349 3.88 -20.92 26.33
CA TYR A 349 4.45 -19.57 26.42
C TYR A 349 4.05 -18.82 27.69
N ARG A 350 2.88 -19.05 28.27
CA ARG A 350 2.49 -18.49 29.58
C ARG A 350 3.39 -19.02 30.67
N HIS A 351 3.68 -20.33 30.68
CA HIS A 351 4.64 -20.92 31.61
C HIS A 351 6.03 -20.29 31.45
N MET A 352 6.52 -20.16 30.22
CA MET A 352 7.79 -19.49 29.93
C MET A 352 7.83 -18.06 30.45
N HIS A 353 6.75 -17.28 30.21
CA HIS A 353 6.62 -15.92 30.72
C HIS A 353 6.72 -15.86 32.25
N ASN A 354 5.95 -16.72 32.96
CA ASN A 354 5.94 -16.74 34.41
C ASN A 354 7.32 -17.07 34.99
N VAL A 355 8.03 -18.02 34.39
CA VAL A 355 9.39 -18.42 34.83
C VAL A 355 10.42 -17.33 34.52
N ILE A 356 10.51 -16.88 33.28
CA ILE A 356 11.58 -15.95 32.87
C ILE A 356 11.33 -14.54 33.36
N ILE A 357 10.13 -14.02 33.13
CA ILE A 357 9.80 -12.63 33.48
C ILE A 357 9.51 -12.50 34.96
N GLY A 358 8.84 -13.51 35.57
CA GLY A 358 8.55 -13.52 37.00
C GLY A 358 9.81 -13.64 37.85
N ALA A 359 10.75 -14.49 37.51
CA ALA A 359 12.00 -14.70 38.24
C ALA A 359 13.21 -13.97 37.62
N TRP A 360 12.99 -12.87 36.88
CA TRP A 360 14.00 -12.15 36.11
C TRP A 360 15.32 -11.89 36.85
N ASN A 361 15.23 -11.44 38.10
CA ASN A 361 16.42 -11.13 38.89
C ASN A 361 17.18 -12.38 39.32
N ASP A 362 16.50 -13.51 39.54
CA ASP A 362 17.11 -14.75 39.97
C ASP A 362 17.81 -15.44 38.78
N ILE A 363 17.21 -15.44 37.61
CA ILE A 363 17.81 -16.04 36.40
C ILE A 363 19.02 -15.27 35.88
N LYS A 364 19.19 -14.00 36.23
CA LYS A 364 20.37 -13.20 35.89
C LYS A 364 21.53 -13.33 36.88
N LYS A 365 21.33 -14.01 38.01
CA LYS A 365 22.37 -14.16 39.00
C LYS A 365 23.51 -15.05 38.49
N SER A 366 24.73 -14.54 38.63
CA SER A 366 25.95 -15.27 38.41
C SER A 366 26.97 -14.86 39.46
N THR A 367 27.68 -15.81 40.03
CA THR A 367 28.73 -15.56 41.02
C THR A 367 30.00 -16.26 40.57
N LYS A 368 31.16 -15.80 41.08
CA LYS A 368 32.43 -16.48 40.82
C LYS A 368 32.46 -17.95 41.28
N ARG A 369 31.64 -18.29 42.32
CA ARG A 369 31.56 -19.66 42.87
C ARG A 369 30.55 -20.52 42.07
N ASN A 370 29.49 -19.93 41.55
CA ASN A 370 28.50 -20.61 40.70
C ASN A 370 28.15 -19.69 39.52
N PRO A 371 28.89 -19.73 38.41
CA PRO A 371 28.60 -18.94 37.21
C PRO A 371 27.24 -19.31 36.57
N PHE A 372 26.77 -20.52 36.78
CA PHE A 372 25.52 -21.06 36.20
C PHE A 372 24.30 -20.91 37.10
N GLN A 373 24.43 -20.21 38.23
CA GLN A 373 23.36 -20.09 39.24
C GLN A 373 22.01 -19.65 38.61
N GLY A 374 21.99 -18.70 37.73
CA GLY A 374 20.76 -18.19 37.07
C GLY A 374 20.12 -19.22 36.15
N ARG A 375 20.93 -19.96 35.40
CA ARG A 375 20.47 -21.04 34.52
C ARG A 375 19.85 -22.19 35.33
N ASP A 376 20.52 -22.57 36.40
CA ASP A 376 20.03 -23.66 37.28
C ASP A 376 18.73 -23.24 38.01
N ALA A 377 18.62 -21.95 38.42
CA ALA A 377 17.41 -21.40 38.99
C ALA A 377 16.25 -21.43 37.98
N MET A 378 16.47 -21.01 36.73
CA MET A 378 15.46 -21.08 35.69
C MET A 378 14.92 -22.50 35.48
N ARG A 379 15.81 -23.47 35.39
CA ARG A 379 15.44 -24.89 35.22
C ARG A 379 14.66 -25.40 36.41
N ALA A 380 15.10 -25.13 37.63
CA ALA A 380 14.44 -25.53 38.85
C ALA A 380 13.02 -24.93 38.97
N ILE A 381 12.87 -23.65 38.68
CA ILE A 381 11.56 -22.97 38.71
C ILE A 381 10.65 -23.55 37.62
N ALA A 382 11.16 -23.74 36.40
CA ALA A 382 10.39 -24.33 35.31
C ALA A 382 9.85 -25.72 35.66
N LEU A 383 10.69 -26.61 36.25
CA LEU A 383 10.27 -27.93 36.68
C LEU A 383 9.25 -27.91 37.83
N ALA A 384 9.37 -26.93 38.74
CA ALA A 384 8.45 -26.80 39.88
C ALA A 384 7.08 -26.21 39.50
N THR A 385 6.94 -25.60 38.34
CA THR A 385 5.74 -24.84 37.90
C THR A 385 5.12 -25.37 36.63
N LEU A 386 5.29 -26.67 36.34
CA LEU A 386 4.75 -27.30 35.12
C LEU A 386 3.21 -27.31 35.05
N ASP A 387 2.53 -27.22 36.19
CA ASP A 387 1.07 -27.09 36.24
C ASP A 387 0.63 -25.64 35.92
N CYS A 388 0.76 -25.28 34.64
CA CYS A 388 0.41 -23.96 34.12
C CYS A 388 -0.35 -24.13 32.81
N ASP A 389 -1.60 -23.68 32.80
CA ASP A 389 -2.39 -23.60 31.57
C ASP A 389 -1.89 -22.46 30.68
N ASP A 390 -2.02 -22.67 29.37
CA ASP A 390 -1.66 -21.62 28.38
C ASP A 390 -2.67 -20.47 28.44
N TRP A 391 -2.29 -19.34 27.84
CA TRP A 391 -3.22 -18.26 27.56
C TRP A 391 -4.37 -18.75 26.67
N VAL A 392 -5.59 -18.35 27.01
CA VAL A 392 -6.72 -18.55 26.10
C VAL A 392 -6.53 -17.67 24.85
N LYS A 393 -7.27 -17.97 23.79
CA LYS A 393 -7.08 -17.31 22.48
C LYS A 393 -7.25 -15.80 22.58
N GLU A 394 -8.19 -15.34 23.39
CA GLU A 394 -8.46 -13.92 23.62
C GLU A 394 -7.28 -13.22 24.31
N GLU A 395 -6.65 -13.85 25.29
CA GLU A 395 -5.44 -13.34 25.95
C GLU A 395 -4.27 -13.28 24.97
N LYS A 396 -4.06 -14.31 24.17
CA LYS A 396 -3.02 -14.33 23.12
C LYS A 396 -3.23 -13.20 22.11
N LEU A 397 -4.46 -13.01 21.65
CA LEU A 397 -4.79 -11.92 20.75
C LEU A 397 -4.52 -10.55 21.39
N LYS A 398 -4.93 -10.37 22.64
CA LYS A 398 -4.64 -9.14 23.40
C LYS A 398 -3.14 -8.87 23.49
N ASN A 399 -2.33 -9.87 23.83
CA ASN A 399 -0.87 -9.75 23.87
C ASN A 399 -0.32 -9.29 22.52
N VAL A 400 -0.79 -9.86 21.43
CA VAL A 400 -0.39 -9.45 20.06
C VAL A 400 -0.83 -8.01 19.79
N VAL A 401 -2.08 -7.63 20.11
CA VAL A 401 -2.58 -6.25 19.90
C VAL A 401 -1.78 -5.24 20.71
N ASP A 402 -1.46 -5.56 21.98
CA ASP A 402 -0.73 -4.65 22.85
C ASP A 402 0.69 -4.37 22.35
N ILE A 403 1.34 -5.36 21.73
CA ILE A 403 2.72 -5.28 21.26
C ILE A 403 2.79 -4.82 19.81
N VAL A 404 1.96 -5.35 18.92
CA VAL A 404 1.96 -5.05 17.49
C VAL A 404 1.09 -3.83 17.18
N GLY A 405 0.10 -3.53 18.04
CA GLY A 405 -0.87 -2.45 17.85
C GLY A 405 -2.05 -2.83 16.95
N SER A 406 -2.01 -4.02 16.36
CA SER A 406 -3.12 -4.62 15.59
C SER A 406 -2.95 -6.13 15.57
N ALA A 407 -4.04 -6.86 15.53
CA ALA A 407 -4.02 -8.30 15.29
C ALA A 407 -5.05 -8.66 14.22
N ASP A 408 -4.83 -9.81 13.61
CA ASP A 408 -5.82 -10.40 12.73
C ASP A 408 -6.93 -11.02 13.57
N ILE A 409 -8.03 -10.30 13.71
CA ILE A 409 -9.21 -10.78 14.44
C ILE A 409 -9.84 -12.03 13.81
N THR A 410 -9.53 -12.34 12.56
CA THR A 410 -9.94 -13.62 11.94
C THR A 410 -9.38 -14.83 12.68
N MET A 411 -8.30 -14.66 13.46
CA MET A 411 -7.75 -15.72 14.34
C MET A 411 -8.73 -16.15 15.43
N LEU A 412 -9.70 -15.29 15.81
CA LEU A 412 -10.77 -15.65 16.76
C LEU A 412 -11.93 -16.38 16.11
N ILE A 413 -12.07 -16.28 14.78
CA ILE A 413 -13.16 -16.89 14.05
C ILE A 413 -12.77 -18.33 13.70
N PRO A 414 -13.56 -19.35 14.07
CA PRO A 414 -13.30 -20.72 13.63
C PRO A 414 -13.21 -20.79 12.11
N GLN A 415 -12.17 -21.46 11.58
CA GLN A 415 -11.90 -21.53 10.13
C GLN A 415 -13.14 -21.91 9.31
N LYS A 416 -13.94 -22.89 9.82
CA LYS A 416 -15.20 -23.30 9.16
C LYS A 416 -16.22 -22.17 9.01
N ILE A 417 -16.20 -21.18 9.92
CA ILE A 417 -17.10 -20.02 9.84
C ILE A 417 -16.54 -19.02 8.84
N LEU A 418 -15.22 -18.77 8.90
CA LEU A 418 -14.54 -17.89 7.96
C LEU A 418 -14.70 -18.38 6.52
N ASP A 419 -14.50 -19.67 6.27
CA ASP A 419 -14.70 -20.28 4.94
C ASP A 419 -16.13 -20.05 4.42
N LYS A 420 -17.13 -20.24 5.29
CA LYS A 420 -18.54 -19.96 4.93
C LYS A 420 -18.85 -18.49 4.66
N LEU A 421 -18.19 -17.57 5.38
CA LEU A 421 -18.35 -16.13 5.14
C LEU A 421 -17.76 -15.75 3.78
N ILE A 422 -16.57 -16.27 3.47
CA ILE A 422 -15.90 -16.08 2.17
C ILE A 422 -16.75 -16.70 1.03
N GLU A 423 -17.25 -17.92 1.20
CA GLU A 423 -18.08 -18.61 0.21
C GLU A 423 -19.38 -17.84 -0.09
N LYS A 424 -19.95 -17.18 0.91
CA LYS A 424 -21.14 -16.35 0.78
C LYS A 424 -20.86 -14.91 0.33
N GLY A 425 -19.60 -14.56 0.09
CA GLY A 425 -19.20 -13.21 -0.29
C GLY A 425 -19.43 -12.16 0.80
N VAL A 426 -19.51 -12.58 2.08
CA VAL A 426 -19.68 -11.65 3.20
C VAL A 426 -18.33 -11.02 3.54
N SER A 427 -18.21 -9.72 3.33
CA SER A 427 -16.99 -8.95 3.57
C SER A 427 -16.82 -8.54 5.04
N SER A 428 -15.60 -8.19 5.46
CA SER A 428 -15.42 -7.46 6.72
C SER A 428 -16.05 -6.08 6.62
N ILE A 429 -16.58 -5.54 7.73
CA ILE A 429 -17.14 -4.19 7.75
C ILE A 429 -16.09 -3.14 7.37
N ASP A 430 -14.82 -3.41 7.67
CA ASP A 430 -13.70 -2.53 7.29
C ASP A 430 -13.49 -2.47 5.76
N ASP A 431 -14.10 -3.39 5.02
CA ASP A 431 -14.05 -3.48 3.56
C ASP A 431 -15.28 -2.87 2.87
N ILE A 432 -16.26 -2.34 3.63
CA ILE A 432 -17.50 -1.73 3.10
C ILE A 432 -17.29 -0.21 3.05
N GLU A 433 -17.56 0.41 1.90
CA GLU A 433 -17.48 1.87 1.74
C GLU A 433 -18.71 2.57 2.35
N GLU A 434 -18.57 3.82 2.81
CA GLU A 434 -19.59 4.60 3.53
C GLU A 434 -20.95 4.68 2.81
N ASP A 435 -20.98 4.58 1.48
CA ASP A 435 -22.18 4.69 0.66
C ASP A 435 -22.71 3.34 0.13
N GLN A 436 -22.15 2.22 0.59
CA GLN A 436 -22.57 0.87 0.16
C GLN A 436 -23.42 0.17 1.24
N SER A 437 -24.57 -0.36 0.85
CA SER A 437 -25.32 -1.30 1.68
C SER A 437 -24.91 -2.72 1.36
N ASP A 438 -24.14 -3.34 2.23
CA ASP A 438 -23.74 -4.73 2.12
C ASP A 438 -23.83 -5.44 3.47
N VAL A 439 -23.81 -6.77 3.47
CA VAL A 439 -23.79 -7.58 4.69
C VAL A 439 -22.32 -7.82 5.07
N GLY A 440 -21.90 -7.21 6.17
CA GLY A 440 -20.53 -7.35 6.68
C GLY A 440 -20.49 -7.99 8.06
N TRP A 441 -19.31 -8.54 8.43
CA TRP A 441 -19.02 -9.00 9.78
C TRP A 441 -18.01 -8.07 10.48
N TYR A 442 -18.11 -7.94 11.79
CA TYR A 442 -17.18 -7.13 12.59
C TYR A 442 -16.94 -7.75 13.97
N CYS A 443 -15.86 -7.38 14.59
CA CYS A 443 -15.55 -7.73 15.96
C CYS A 443 -15.71 -6.50 16.87
N ILE A 444 -16.53 -6.63 17.91
CA ILE A 444 -16.70 -5.57 18.90
C ILE A 444 -15.46 -5.54 19.79
N LYS A 445 -14.72 -4.42 19.75
CA LYS A 445 -13.49 -4.21 20.55
C LYS A 445 -13.79 -3.79 22.00
N ASP A 446 -14.72 -2.87 22.15
CA ASP A 446 -15.14 -2.31 23.43
C ASP A 446 -16.64 -2.02 23.41
N ILE A 447 -17.35 -2.41 24.47
CA ILE A 447 -18.71 -1.95 24.76
C ILE A 447 -18.55 -0.89 25.85
N GLN A 448 -18.72 0.37 25.49
CA GLN A 448 -18.77 1.47 26.45
C GLN A 448 -20.12 1.56 27.14
#